data_2076062104df4de8e26b296f8f39c4f3
#
_entry.id   2076062104df4de8e26b296f8f39c4f3
#
_cell.length_a   1.000
_cell.length_b   1.000
_cell.length_c   1.000
_cell.angle_alpha   90.00
_cell.angle_beta   90.00
_cell.angle_gamma   90.00
#
_symmetry.space_group_name_H-M   'P 1'
#
loop_
_entity.id
_entity.type
_entity.pdbx_description
1 polymer ?
#
loop_
_entity_poly.entity_id
_entity_poly.type
_entity_poly.pdbx_seq_one_letter_code
_entity_poly.pdbx_strand_id
1 'polypeptide(L)'
;GGAGAGVVASETTGLNANILISWEVDLWGRMRAGHAAALADVGAAQADLAGARVSLAAQIGRLLFSVIEAQNQLDLAIATAANQDHTARQIEDRYDRGLRSSLDLRLARSGAASSRAAVAARRSQLDATKRSLETLLGRYPSATLSSMPDLPVVDGPVPAGMPAQLIQRRPDLAAGERRIRAAQLRGKQARRSLLPRISLTASGGRSSESLGDLLDGDYSVWNLVANLSQPLLQVGRLRAQVDLTAAA
;
A
#
# COMPACT_ATOMS: atom_id res chain seq x y z
N GLY A 1 -57.81 29.80 -55.55
CA GLY A 1 -57.86 30.13 -54.16
C GLY A 1 -57.35 28.99 -53.35
N GLY A 2 -56.07 29.02 -52.99
CA GLY A 2 -55.48 28.04 -52.04
C GLY A 2 -55.36 28.70 -50.70
N ALA A 3 -56.13 28.20 -49.73
CA ALA A 3 -55.97 28.58 -48.33
C ALA A 3 -54.75 27.84 -47.77
N GLY A 4 -53.65 28.56 -47.53
CA GLY A 4 -52.50 28.07 -46.80
C GLY A 4 -52.84 27.87 -45.30
N ALA A 5 -52.87 26.61 -44.84
CA ALA A 5 -52.93 26.30 -43.42
C ALA A 5 -51.65 26.77 -42.81
N GLY A 6 -51.67 27.89 -42.04
CA GLY A 6 -50.57 28.38 -41.23
C GLY A 6 -50.36 27.42 -40.12
N VAL A 7 -49.16 26.81 -40.05
CA VAL A 7 -48.70 26.06 -38.90
C VAL A 7 -48.46 27.07 -37.80
N VAL A 8 -49.32 27.10 -36.79
CA VAL A 8 -49.10 27.87 -35.57
C VAL A 8 -48.11 27.08 -34.71
N ALA A 9 -46.84 27.49 -34.72
CA ALA A 9 -45.85 26.95 -33.79
C ALA A 9 -46.16 27.49 -32.39
N SER A 10 -46.60 26.63 -31.50
CA SER A 10 -46.72 26.95 -30.06
C SER A 10 -45.42 26.63 -29.39
N GLU A 11 -44.72 27.63 -28.88
CA GLU A 11 -43.52 27.47 -28.07
C GLU A 11 -43.94 27.46 -26.56
N THR A 12 -43.73 26.33 -25.90
CA THR A 12 -44.04 26.18 -24.49
C THR A 12 -42.73 26.06 -23.68
N THR A 13 -42.48 27.02 -22.83
CA THR A 13 -41.32 26.99 -21.93
C THR A 13 -41.74 26.42 -20.58
N GLY A 14 -41.17 25.31 -20.19
CA GLY A 14 -41.43 24.69 -18.87
C GLY A 14 -40.18 24.77 -17.97
N LEU A 15 -40.30 25.37 -16.79
CA LEU A 15 -39.29 25.44 -15.77
C LEU A 15 -39.62 24.44 -14.64
N ASN A 16 -38.67 23.60 -14.26
CA ASN A 16 -38.85 22.60 -13.22
C ASN A 16 -37.71 22.67 -12.18
N ALA A 17 -38.05 22.66 -10.92
CA ALA A 17 -37.12 22.49 -9.79
C ALA A 17 -37.65 21.35 -8.93
N ASN A 18 -36.94 20.20 -8.90
CA ASN A 18 -37.37 19.03 -8.18
C ASN A 18 -36.25 18.38 -7.40
N ILE A 19 -36.58 17.78 -6.26
CA ILE A 19 -35.72 16.89 -5.48
C ILE A 19 -36.22 15.47 -5.73
N LEU A 20 -35.29 14.58 -6.09
CA LEU A 20 -35.55 13.16 -6.29
C LEU A 20 -34.83 12.37 -5.21
N ILE A 21 -35.57 11.54 -4.47
CA ILE A 21 -35.04 10.61 -3.49
C ILE A 21 -35.35 9.20 -3.99
N SER A 22 -34.33 8.37 -4.17
CA SER A 22 -34.49 6.97 -4.54
C SER A 22 -33.86 6.08 -3.47
N TRP A 23 -34.64 5.12 -2.98
CA TRP A 23 -34.24 4.21 -1.95
C TRP A 23 -34.58 2.76 -2.34
N GLU A 24 -33.57 1.87 -2.35
CA GLU A 24 -33.80 0.44 -2.50
C GLU A 24 -34.05 -0.18 -1.10
N VAL A 25 -35.22 -0.79 -0.93
CA VAL A 25 -35.58 -1.48 0.30
C VAL A 25 -34.81 -2.81 0.36
N ASP A 26 -33.83 -2.90 1.28
CA ASP A 26 -32.98 -4.11 1.40
C ASP A 26 -33.67 -5.22 2.19
N LEU A 27 -34.80 -5.71 1.64
CA LEU A 27 -35.63 -6.73 2.30
C LEU A 27 -34.86 -8.04 2.51
N TRP A 28 -34.10 -8.45 1.48
CA TRP A 28 -33.31 -9.67 1.48
C TRP A 28 -31.92 -9.52 2.06
N GLY A 29 -31.48 -8.29 2.34
CA GLY A 29 -30.18 -8.00 2.90
C GLY A 29 -29.02 -8.05 1.87
N ARG A 30 -29.32 -7.87 0.58
CA ARG A 30 -28.32 -7.83 -0.49
C ARG A 30 -27.32 -6.70 -0.27
N MET A 31 -27.80 -5.50 0.01
CA MET A 31 -26.97 -4.34 0.25
C MET A 31 -26.20 -4.44 1.58
N ARG A 32 -26.87 -4.96 2.62
CA ARG A 32 -26.21 -5.25 3.90
C ARG A 32 -25.07 -6.26 3.74
N ALA A 33 -25.25 -7.31 2.91
CA ALA A 33 -24.18 -8.27 2.64
C ALA A 33 -23.00 -7.63 1.89
N GLY A 34 -23.27 -6.77 0.89
CA GLY A 34 -22.23 -6.01 0.18
C GLY A 34 -21.48 -5.04 1.09
N HIS A 35 -22.20 -4.31 1.94
CA HIS A 35 -21.60 -3.42 2.93
C HIS A 35 -20.72 -4.18 3.94
N ALA A 36 -21.22 -5.32 4.45
CA ALA A 36 -20.43 -6.15 5.36
C ALA A 36 -19.18 -6.74 4.68
N ALA A 37 -19.25 -7.07 3.38
CA ALA A 37 -18.08 -7.49 2.61
C ALA A 37 -17.04 -6.36 2.52
N ALA A 38 -17.47 -5.14 2.20
CA ALA A 38 -16.57 -3.98 2.14
C ALA A 38 -15.90 -3.67 3.48
N LEU A 39 -16.65 -3.79 4.60
CA LEU A 39 -16.05 -3.65 5.94
C LEU A 39 -15.03 -4.74 6.25
N ALA A 40 -15.26 -5.97 5.79
CA ALA A 40 -14.28 -7.04 5.92
C ALA A 40 -13.00 -6.75 5.11
N ASP A 41 -13.11 -6.17 3.91
CA ASP A 41 -11.96 -5.72 3.11
C ASP A 41 -11.17 -4.61 3.80
N VAL A 42 -11.85 -3.61 4.38
CA VAL A 42 -11.19 -2.59 5.20
C VAL A 42 -10.42 -3.22 6.35
N GLY A 43 -11.03 -4.17 7.02
CA GLY A 43 -10.35 -4.91 8.07
C GLY A 43 -9.14 -5.72 7.57
N ALA A 44 -9.19 -6.31 6.37
CA ALA A 44 -8.05 -6.99 5.75
C ALA A 44 -6.92 -6.01 5.45
N ALA A 45 -7.23 -4.85 4.86
CA ALA A 45 -6.25 -3.80 4.58
C ALA A 45 -5.58 -3.24 5.85
N GLN A 46 -6.31 -3.14 6.97
CA GLN A 46 -5.74 -2.77 8.27
C GLN A 46 -4.74 -3.81 8.78
N ALA A 47 -5.06 -5.10 8.60
CA ALA A 47 -4.15 -6.18 8.96
C ALA A 47 -2.91 -6.20 8.05
N ASP A 48 -3.07 -5.96 6.74
CA ASP A 48 -1.94 -5.80 5.80
C ASP A 48 -1.02 -4.63 6.22
N LEU A 49 -1.59 -3.51 6.63
CA LEU A 49 -0.81 -2.38 7.15
C LEU A 49 0.00 -2.76 8.39
N ALA A 50 -0.59 -3.55 9.30
CA ALA A 50 0.13 -4.06 10.46
C ALA A 50 1.28 -5.00 10.03
N GLY A 51 1.05 -5.88 9.05
CA GLY A 51 2.07 -6.74 8.46
C GLY A 51 3.21 -5.97 7.79
N ALA A 52 2.86 -4.94 7.03
CA ALA A 52 3.83 -4.06 6.39
C ALA A 52 4.72 -3.33 7.42
N ARG A 53 4.14 -2.87 8.53
CA ARG A 53 4.91 -2.25 9.63
C ARG A 53 5.91 -3.22 10.26
N VAL A 54 5.51 -4.46 10.53
CA VAL A 54 6.41 -5.49 11.06
C VAL A 54 7.53 -5.79 10.07
N SER A 55 7.20 -5.95 8.79
CA SER A 55 8.18 -6.19 7.72
C SER A 55 9.17 -5.03 7.60
N LEU A 56 8.68 -3.79 7.63
CA LEU A 56 9.52 -2.59 7.58
C LEU A 56 10.45 -2.51 8.80
N ALA A 57 9.95 -2.75 10.00
CA ALA A 57 10.76 -2.77 11.22
C ALA A 57 11.90 -3.82 11.14
N ALA A 58 11.57 -5.02 10.63
CA ALA A 58 12.57 -6.06 10.43
C ALA A 58 13.62 -5.70 9.35
N GLN A 59 13.22 -4.97 8.29
CA GLN A 59 14.15 -4.48 7.27
C GLN A 59 15.07 -3.39 7.83
N ILE A 60 14.53 -2.45 8.61
CA ILE A 60 15.32 -1.42 9.29
C ILE A 60 16.34 -2.06 10.22
N GLY A 61 15.92 -3.06 11.02
CA GLY A 61 16.82 -3.79 11.91
C GLY A 61 17.98 -4.46 11.15
N ARG A 62 17.67 -5.17 10.06
CA ARG A 62 18.71 -5.79 9.21
C ARG A 62 19.67 -4.78 8.63
N LEU A 63 19.17 -3.66 8.09
CA LEU A 63 20.03 -2.61 7.54
C LEU A 63 20.87 -1.93 8.62
N LEU A 64 20.35 -1.76 9.83
CA LEU A 64 21.13 -1.24 10.95
C LEU A 64 22.33 -2.16 11.25
N PHE A 65 22.11 -3.47 11.37
CA PHE A 65 23.19 -4.43 11.54
C PHE A 65 24.20 -4.41 10.38
N SER A 66 23.72 -4.25 9.12
CA SER A 66 24.60 -4.11 7.97
C SER A 66 25.46 -2.83 8.02
N VAL A 67 24.94 -1.72 8.57
CA VAL A 67 25.71 -0.49 8.78
C VAL A 67 26.80 -0.72 9.83
N ILE A 68 26.49 -1.40 10.95
CA ILE A 68 27.46 -1.72 12.00
C ILE A 68 28.57 -2.63 11.44
N GLU A 69 28.17 -3.66 10.68
CA GLU A 69 29.14 -4.56 10.01
C GLU A 69 30.04 -3.78 9.05
N ALA A 70 29.46 -2.95 8.17
CA ALA A 70 30.24 -2.16 7.21
C ALA A 70 31.21 -1.19 7.90
N GLN A 71 30.83 -0.62 9.05
CA GLN A 71 31.72 0.21 9.86
C GLN A 71 32.90 -0.60 10.41
N ASN A 72 32.63 -1.77 11.02
CA ASN A 72 33.66 -2.63 11.57
C ASN A 72 34.63 -3.14 10.47
N GLN A 73 34.10 -3.42 9.28
CA GLN A 73 34.93 -3.79 8.12
C GLN A 73 35.80 -2.63 7.64
N LEU A 74 35.32 -1.40 7.68
CA LEU A 74 36.11 -0.22 7.38
C LEU A 74 37.24 -0.02 8.41
N ASP A 75 36.94 -0.14 9.67
CA ASP A 75 37.91 0.02 10.75
C ASP A 75 39.02 -1.03 10.68
N LEU A 76 38.64 -2.30 10.38
CA LEU A 76 39.60 -3.38 10.14
C LEU A 76 40.45 -3.10 8.90
N ALA A 77 39.87 -2.59 7.82
CA ALA A 77 40.61 -2.25 6.60
C ALA A 77 41.63 -1.12 6.85
N ILE A 78 41.26 -0.10 7.65
CA ILE A 78 42.13 1.01 8.05
C ILE A 78 43.32 0.45 8.87
N ALA A 79 43.06 -0.40 9.87
CA ALA A 79 44.13 -1.02 10.67
C ALA A 79 45.05 -1.89 9.80
N THR A 80 44.48 -2.65 8.87
CA THR A 80 45.26 -3.48 7.94
C THR A 80 46.14 -2.63 7.03
N ALA A 81 45.59 -1.54 6.47
CA ALA A 81 46.37 -0.63 5.62
C ALA A 81 47.51 0.04 6.40
N ALA A 82 47.28 0.44 7.65
CA ALA A 82 48.32 1.01 8.52
C ALA A 82 49.46 0.00 8.78
N ASN A 83 49.14 -1.27 9.02
CA ASN A 83 50.14 -2.34 9.21
C ASN A 83 50.91 -2.61 7.90
N GLN A 84 50.27 -2.63 6.73
CA GLN A 84 50.95 -2.81 5.46
C GLN A 84 51.87 -1.62 5.13
N ASP A 85 51.42 -0.39 5.43
CA ASP A 85 52.26 0.81 5.27
C ASP A 85 53.48 0.79 6.22
N HIS A 86 53.33 0.29 7.44
CA HIS A 86 54.42 0.13 8.36
C HIS A 86 55.45 -0.94 7.84
N THR A 87 54.93 -2.07 7.36
CA THR A 87 55.77 -3.13 6.78
C THR A 87 56.51 -2.62 5.53
N ALA A 88 55.83 -1.86 4.65
CA ALA A 88 56.46 -1.30 3.45
C ALA A 88 57.60 -0.34 3.82
N ARG A 89 57.46 0.52 4.82
CA ARG A 89 58.51 1.39 5.34
C ARG A 89 59.68 0.61 5.92
N GLN A 90 59.45 -0.45 6.68
CA GLN A 90 60.53 -1.31 7.24
C GLN A 90 61.33 -1.99 6.10
N ILE A 91 60.66 -2.42 5.06
CA ILE A 91 61.34 -3.07 3.91
C ILE A 91 62.14 -2.02 3.10
N GLU A 92 61.63 -0.81 2.96
CA GLU A 92 62.30 0.33 2.31
C GLU A 92 63.57 0.70 3.09
N ASP A 93 63.53 0.87 4.41
CA ASP A 93 64.68 1.12 5.25
C ASP A 93 65.77 0.01 5.14
N ARG A 94 65.38 -1.26 4.99
CA ARG A 94 66.29 -2.37 4.82
C ARG A 94 66.85 -2.43 3.40
N TYR A 95 66.09 -2.06 2.38
CA TYR A 95 66.55 -1.94 1.02
C TYR A 95 67.59 -0.84 0.87
N ASP A 96 67.37 0.34 1.48
CA ASP A 96 68.29 1.46 1.45
C ASP A 96 69.65 1.10 2.12
N ARG A 97 69.63 0.13 3.07
CA ARG A 97 70.83 -0.43 3.73
C ARG A 97 71.41 -1.61 2.95
N GLY A 98 70.89 -1.97 1.78
CA GLY A 98 71.38 -3.08 0.97
C GLY A 98 70.98 -4.47 1.50
N LEU A 99 70.06 -4.57 2.48
CA LEU A 99 69.65 -5.81 3.16
C LEU A 99 68.49 -6.52 2.52
N ARG A 100 67.80 -5.91 1.54
CA ARG A 100 66.66 -6.44 0.84
C ARG A 100 66.73 -6.12 -0.64
N SER A 101 66.00 -6.94 -1.45
CA SER A 101 65.98 -6.79 -2.91
C SER A 101 64.98 -5.70 -3.35
N SER A 102 65.18 -5.15 -4.55
CA SER A 102 64.21 -4.24 -5.18
C SER A 102 62.86 -4.89 -5.45
N LEU A 103 62.83 -6.23 -5.62
CA LEU A 103 61.61 -6.99 -5.76
C LEU A 103 60.81 -6.98 -4.48
N ASP A 104 61.46 -7.21 -3.31
CA ASP A 104 60.80 -7.18 -2.00
C ASP A 104 60.14 -5.81 -1.75
N LEU A 105 60.89 -4.74 -2.06
CA LEU A 105 60.35 -3.37 -1.91
C LEU A 105 59.14 -3.12 -2.82
N ARG A 106 59.19 -3.55 -4.08
CA ARG A 106 58.06 -3.38 -5.03
C ARG A 106 56.85 -4.17 -4.58
N LEU A 107 56.99 -5.40 -4.10
CA LEU A 107 55.91 -6.22 -3.57
C LEU A 107 55.28 -5.58 -2.30
N ALA A 108 56.07 -5.07 -1.37
CA ALA A 108 55.58 -4.42 -0.18
C ALA A 108 54.81 -3.13 -0.51
N ARG A 109 55.33 -2.30 -1.40
CA ARG A 109 54.63 -1.09 -1.87
C ARG A 109 53.32 -1.42 -2.60
N SER A 110 53.30 -2.47 -3.45
CA SER A 110 52.09 -2.95 -4.11
C SER A 110 51.05 -3.43 -3.10
N GLY A 111 51.44 -4.19 -2.05
CA GLY A 111 50.60 -4.65 -0.99
C GLY A 111 49.97 -3.46 -0.20
N ALA A 112 50.78 -2.46 0.14
CA ALA A 112 50.30 -1.26 0.81
C ALA A 112 49.30 -0.46 -0.05
N ALA A 113 49.58 -0.32 -1.36
CA ALA A 113 48.67 0.37 -2.30
C ALA A 113 47.33 -0.38 -2.43
N SER A 114 47.38 -1.73 -2.53
CA SER A 114 46.16 -2.55 -2.55
C SER A 114 45.33 -2.43 -1.30
N SER A 115 45.97 -2.38 -0.11
CA SER A 115 45.25 -2.20 1.17
C SER A 115 44.61 -0.81 1.29
N ARG A 116 45.25 0.25 0.79
CA ARG A 116 44.64 1.59 0.72
C ARG A 116 43.42 1.62 -0.22
N ALA A 117 43.51 0.93 -1.37
CA ALA A 117 42.38 0.79 -2.28
C ALA A 117 41.20 0.06 -1.63
N ALA A 118 41.50 -0.97 -0.80
CA ALA A 118 40.47 -1.68 -0.02
C ALA A 118 39.77 -0.74 0.98
N VAL A 119 40.49 0.16 1.66
CA VAL A 119 39.87 1.18 2.55
C VAL A 119 38.89 2.06 1.78
N ALA A 120 39.25 2.54 0.60
CA ALA A 120 38.35 3.35 -0.22
C ALA A 120 37.08 2.60 -0.62
N ALA A 121 37.21 1.32 -0.99
CA ALA A 121 36.09 0.46 -1.33
C ALA A 121 35.14 0.22 -0.12
N ARG A 122 35.72 -0.07 1.06
CA ARG A 122 34.94 -0.24 2.30
C ARG A 122 34.22 1.03 2.73
N ARG A 123 34.83 2.21 2.56
CA ARG A 123 34.19 3.50 2.83
C ARG A 123 32.98 3.72 1.92
N SER A 124 33.15 3.48 0.61
CA SER A 124 32.04 3.58 -0.35
C SER A 124 30.89 2.63 -0.01
N GLN A 125 31.22 1.40 0.43
CA GLN A 125 30.21 0.42 0.86
C GLN A 125 29.44 0.90 2.10
N LEU A 126 30.14 1.43 3.10
CA LEU A 126 29.51 1.99 4.30
C LEU A 126 28.56 3.13 3.95
N ASP A 127 29.01 4.07 3.10
CA ASP A 127 28.19 5.20 2.66
C ASP A 127 26.93 4.73 1.90
N ALA A 128 27.06 3.72 1.04
CA ALA A 128 25.94 3.13 0.33
C ALA A 128 24.93 2.49 1.28
N THR A 129 25.41 1.74 2.28
CA THR A 129 24.55 1.08 3.28
C THR A 129 23.84 2.10 4.16
N LYS A 130 24.54 3.19 4.59
CA LYS A 130 23.93 4.31 5.33
C LYS A 130 22.82 4.98 4.53
N ARG A 131 23.05 5.28 3.24
CA ARG A 131 22.03 5.88 2.36
C ARG A 131 20.81 4.97 2.20
N SER A 132 21.02 3.65 2.09
CA SER A 132 19.92 2.69 2.03
C SER A 132 19.06 2.74 3.30
N LEU A 133 19.69 2.82 4.48
CA LEU A 133 18.99 2.94 5.75
C LEU A 133 18.25 4.28 5.85
N GLU A 134 18.87 5.39 5.48
CA GLU A 134 18.24 6.71 5.46
C GLU A 134 17.01 6.74 4.56
N THR A 135 17.10 6.14 3.36
CA THR A 135 15.98 6.04 2.42
C THR A 135 14.82 5.25 3.04
N LEU A 136 15.10 4.13 3.71
CA LEU A 136 14.07 3.32 4.34
C LEU A 136 13.42 4.03 5.54
N LEU A 137 14.16 4.92 6.21
CA LEU A 137 13.65 5.80 7.27
C LEU A 137 12.90 7.03 6.75
N GLY A 138 12.78 7.19 5.43
CA GLY A 138 12.15 8.36 4.80
C GLY A 138 12.98 9.65 4.90
N ARG A 139 14.30 9.53 5.12
CA ARG A 139 15.24 10.65 5.18
C ARG A 139 15.98 10.82 3.85
N TYR A 140 16.48 12.03 3.60
CA TYR A 140 17.37 12.28 2.45
C TYR A 140 18.67 11.46 2.60
N PRO A 141 19.10 10.71 1.56
CA PRO A 141 20.24 9.80 1.64
C PRO A 141 21.58 10.53 1.56
N SER A 142 22.00 11.14 2.66
CA SER A 142 23.24 11.92 2.79
C SER A 142 24.42 11.16 3.37
N ALA A 143 24.22 9.92 3.84
CA ALA A 143 25.19 9.11 4.57
C ALA A 143 25.69 9.75 5.88
N THR A 144 24.88 10.62 6.50
CA THR A 144 25.24 11.34 7.73
C THR A 144 24.83 10.61 9.01
N LEU A 145 24.13 9.48 8.92
CA LEU A 145 23.80 8.69 10.09
C LEU A 145 25.07 8.26 10.84
N SER A 146 25.13 8.63 12.13
CA SER A 146 26.17 8.09 13.01
C SER A 146 25.96 6.58 13.16
N SER A 147 27.01 5.81 12.95
CA SER A 147 26.98 4.37 13.21
C SER A 147 27.01 4.12 14.72
N MET A 148 26.23 3.14 15.17
CA MET A 148 26.41 2.59 16.51
C MET A 148 27.73 1.79 16.54
N PRO A 149 28.59 1.97 17.53
CA PRO A 149 29.89 1.29 17.56
C PRO A 149 29.76 -0.22 17.78
N ASP A 150 28.73 -0.65 18.52
CA ASP A 150 28.58 -2.03 18.96
C ASP A 150 27.24 -2.63 18.57
N LEU A 151 27.22 -3.96 18.39
CA LEU A 151 26.01 -4.73 18.22
C LEU A 151 25.19 -4.69 19.52
N PRO A 152 23.87 -4.42 19.46
CA PRO A 152 23.05 -4.46 20.66
C PRO A 152 23.00 -5.88 21.24
N VAL A 153 23.22 -6.00 22.53
CA VAL A 153 23.09 -7.26 23.26
C VAL A 153 21.60 -7.52 23.49
N VAL A 154 21.12 -8.70 23.07
CA VAL A 154 19.76 -9.12 23.38
C VAL A 154 19.76 -9.82 24.73
N ASP A 155 19.28 -9.14 25.76
CA ASP A 155 19.15 -9.70 27.10
C ASP A 155 17.87 -10.53 27.23
N GLY A 156 18.04 -11.80 27.58
CA GLY A 156 16.98 -12.72 27.97
C GLY A 156 16.41 -13.58 26.82
N PRO A 157 15.69 -14.64 27.17
CA PRO A 157 15.08 -15.54 26.21
C PRO A 157 13.90 -14.87 25.51
N VAL A 158 13.78 -15.09 24.19
CA VAL A 158 12.59 -14.67 23.44
C VAL A 158 11.38 -15.46 23.97
N PRO A 159 10.30 -14.78 24.44
CA PRO A 159 9.13 -15.47 24.98
C PRO A 159 8.50 -16.37 23.90
N ALA A 160 8.53 -17.69 24.12
CA ALA A 160 8.04 -18.65 23.14
C ALA A 160 6.52 -18.53 22.89
N GLY A 161 5.74 -18.10 23.91
CA GLY A 161 4.29 -18.03 23.83
C GLY A 161 3.61 -19.37 23.57
N MET A 162 2.29 -19.42 23.65
CA MET A 162 1.53 -20.60 23.18
C MET A 162 1.35 -20.53 21.65
N PRO A 163 1.43 -21.68 20.92
CA PRO A 163 1.27 -21.71 19.46
C PRO A 163 0.01 -21.00 18.96
N ALA A 164 -1.11 -21.15 19.66
CA ALA A 164 -2.37 -20.48 19.32
C ALA A 164 -2.29 -18.94 19.41
N GLN A 165 -1.54 -18.39 20.36
CA GLN A 165 -1.33 -16.95 20.50
C GLN A 165 -0.42 -16.39 19.38
N LEU A 166 0.54 -17.18 18.91
CA LEU A 166 1.38 -16.81 17.77
C LEU A 166 0.58 -16.66 16.49
N ILE A 167 -0.37 -17.59 16.24
CA ILE A 167 -1.27 -17.51 15.09
C ILE A 167 -2.12 -16.23 15.16
N GLN A 168 -2.70 -15.92 16.32
CA GLN A 168 -3.53 -14.72 16.50
C GLN A 168 -2.75 -13.39 16.32
N ARG A 169 -1.44 -13.41 16.58
CA ARG A 169 -0.57 -12.23 16.42
C ARG A 169 -0.09 -12.03 14.98
N ARG A 170 -0.28 -12.99 14.09
CA ARG A 170 0.15 -12.91 12.69
C ARG A 170 -0.83 -12.09 11.86
N PRO A 171 -0.43 -10.89 11.41
CA PRO A 171 -1.31 -10.01 10.65
C PRO A 171 -1.66 -10.55 9.25
N ASP A 172 -0.79 -11.34 8.63
CA ASP A 172 -1.03 -12.00 7.34
C ASP A 172 -2.17 -13.02 7.43
N LEU A 173 -2.25 -13.80 8.51
CA LEU A 173 -3.34 -14.73 8.75
C LEU A 173 -4.65 -13.99 9.04
N ALA A 174 -4.61 -12.92 9.85
CA ALA A 174 -5.77 -12.09 10.11
C ALA A 174 -6.30 -11.42 8.83
N ALA A 175 -5.43 -10.97 7.93
CA ALA A 175 -5.81 -10.44 6.63
C ALA A 175 -6.47 -11.50 5.75
N GLY A 176 -5.89 -12.71 5.68
CA GLY A 176 -6.43 -13.85 4.94
C GLY A 176 -7.83 -14.24 5.40
N GLU A 177 -8.03 -14.37 6.72
CA GLU A 177 -9.33 -14.70 7.31
C GLU A 177 -10.41 -13.66 6.95
N ARG A 178 -10.07 -12.38 7.03
CA ARG A 178 -10.99 -11.30 6.66
C ARG A 178 -11.33 -11.27 5.17
N ARG A 179 -10.36 -11.62 4.29
CA ARG A 179 -10.62 -11.78 2.84
C ARG A 179 -11.55 -12.94 2.55
N ILE A 180 -11.38 -14.07 3.23
CA ILE A 180 -12.30 -15.21 3.13
C ILE A 180 -13.71 -14.78 3.54
N ARG A 181 -13.84 -14.06 4.65
CA ARG A 181 -15.13 -13.53 5.10
C ARG A 181 -15.76 -12.57 4.08
N ALA A 182 -14.96 -11.69 3.48
CA ALA A 182 -15.41 -10.76 2.43
C ALA A 182 -15.93 -11.52 1.20
N ALA A 183 -15.20 -12.56 0.75
CA ALA A 183 -15.60 -13.41 -0.37
C ALA A 183 -16.94 -14.15 -0.07
N GLN A 184 -17.09 -14.73 1.12
CA GLN A 184 -18.33 -15.36 1.55
C GLN A 184 -19.52 -14.39 1.56
N LEU A 185 -19.32 -13.15 1.99
CA LEU A 185 -20.35 -12.12 2.01
C LEU A 185 -20.71 -11.63 0.60
N ARG A 186 -19.75 -11.55 -0.32
CA ARG A 186 -19.99 -11.31 -1.75
C ARG A 186 -20.77 -12.44 -2.39
N GLY A 187 -20.46 -13.69 -2.06
CA GLY A 187 -21.24 -14.83 -2.49
C GLY A 187 -22.70 -14.77 -2.02
N LYS A 188 -22.93 -14.35 -0.75
CA LYS A 188 -24.29 -14.09 -0.23
C LYS A 188 -24.98 -12.96 -0.99
N GLN A 189 -24.28 -11.86 -1.26
CA GLN A 189 -24.79 -10.73 -2.05
C GLN A 189 -25.20 -11.17 -3.47
N ALA A 190 -24.33 -11.93 -4.14
CA ALA A 190 -24.60 -12.45 -5.49
C ALA A 190 -25.84 -13.36 -5.51
N ARG A 191 -25.97 -14.29 -4.58
CA ARG A 191 -27.17 -15.15 -4.45
C ARG A 191 -28.45 -14.33 -4.23
N ARG A 192 -28.40 -13.29 -3.39
CA ARG A 192 -29.54 -12.40 -3.12
C ARG A 192 -29.90 -11.50 -4.30
N SER A 193 -28.99 -11.30 -5.26
CA SER A 193 -29.29 -10.56 -6.50
C SER A 193 -30.25 -11.31 -7.43
N LEU A 194 -30.48 -12.61 -7.21
CA LEU A 194 -31.49 -13.42 -7.88
C LEU A 194 -32.92 -13.11 -7.40
N LEU A 195 -33.08 -12.46 -6.25
CA LEU A 195 -34.37 -12.16 -5.65
C LEU A 195 -34.95 -10.84 -6.18
N PRO A 196 -36.27 -10.63 -6.10
CA PRO A 196 -36.91 -9.38 -6.52
C PRO A 196 -36.34 -8.17 -5.79
N ARG A 197 -36.20 -7.05 -6.49
CA ARG A 197 -35.77 -5.76 -5.92
C ARG A 197 -36.97 -4.87 -5.73
N ILE A 198 -37.05 -4.23 -4.57
CA ILE A 198 -38.08 -3.25 -4.26
C ILE A 198 -37.38 -1.89 -4.16
N SER A 199 -37.79 -0.96 -4.97
CA SER A 199 -37.34 0.44 -4.92
C SER A 199 -38.50 1.38 -4.65
N LEU A 200 -38.25 2.37 -3.80
CA LEU A 200 -39.16 3.46 -3.52
C LEU A 200 -38.51 4.75 -4.04
N THR A 201 -39.23 5.45 -4.89
CA THR A 201 -38.78 6.72 -5.44
C THR A 201 -39.80 7.79 -5.07
N ALA A 202 -39.33 8.83 -4.38
CA ALA A 202 -40.11 10.01 -4.09
C ALA A 202 -39.52 11.20 -4.83
N SER A 203 -40.37 11.98 -5.47
CA SER A 203 -39.97 13.27 -6.02
C SER A 203 -40.91 14.35 -5.51
N GLY A 204 -40.36 15.52 -5.23
CA GLY A 204 -41.11 16.68 -4.84
C GLY A 204 -40.43 17.93 -5.38
N GLY A 205 -41.22 18.86 -5.89
CA GLY A 205 -40.68 20.05 -6.49
C GLY A 205 -41.74 21.02 -6.95
N ARG A 206 -41.36 21.93 -7.80
CA ARG A 206 -42.23 22.92 -8.43
C ARG A 206 -42.04 22.90 -9.94
N SER A 207 -43.15 23.15 -10.67
CA SER A 207 -43.14 23.24 -12.12
C SER A 207 -44.00 24.44 -12.53
N SER A 208 -43.47 25.35 -13.35
CA SER A 208 -44.19 26.53 -13.82
C SER A 208 -43.62 26.94 -15.19
N GLU A 209 -44.42 27.74 -15.91
CA GLU A 209 -44.03 28.36 -17.16
C GLU A 209 -43.27 29.68 -16.96
N SER A 210 -43.31 30.25 -15.75
CA SER A 210 -42.59 31.47 -15.39
C SER A 210 -41.67 31.27 -14.14
N LEU A 211 -40.53 32.00 -14.12
CA LEU A 211 -39.61 31.93 -13.00
C LEU A 211 -40.20 32.55 -11.72
N GLY A 212 -41.06 33.53 -11.82
CA GLY A 212 -41.75 34.14 -10.67
C GLY A 212 -42.63 33.14 -9.96
N ASP A 213 -43.47 32.44 -10.71
CA ASP A 213 -44.41 31.45 -10.19
C ASP A 213 -43.72 30.20 -9.64
N LEU A 214 -42.52 29.91 -10.13
CA LEU A 214 -41.72 28.80 -9.58
C LEU A 214 -41.35 29.00 -8.11
N LEU A 215 -41.29 30.27 -7.64
CA LEU A 215 -40.99 30.63 -6.24
C LEU A 215 -42.25 30.69 -5.38
N ASP A 216 -43.44 30.79 -5.97
CA ASP A 216 -44.71 30.80 -5.26
C ASP A 216 -45.18 29.40 -4.83
N GLY A 217 -45.80 29.28 -3.68
CA GLY A 217 -46.15 28.01 -3.04
C GLY A 217 -47.19 27.15 -3.76
N ASP A 218 -47.94 27.71 -4.67
CA ASP A 218 -49.12 27.10 -5.29
C ASP A 218 -48.83 26.08 -6.41
N TYR A 219 -47.58 26.02 -6.85
CA TYR A 219 -47.14 25.12 -7.97
C TYR A 219 -46.35 23.89 -7.49
N SER A 220 -46.68 23.33 -6.33
CA SER A 220 -46.02 22.16 -5.78
C SER A 220 -46.48 20.87 -6.46
N VAL A 221 -45.51 20.03 -6.90
CA VAL A 221 -45.77 18.71 -7.46
C VAL A 221 -45.02 17.68 -6.64
N TRP A 222 -45.69 16.61 -6.25
CA TRP A 222 -45.03 15.48 -5.62
C TRP A 222 -45.47 14.15 -6.23
N ASN A 223 -44.57 13.18 -6.19
CA ASN A 223 -44.84 11.84 -6.68
C ASN A 223 -44.13 10.81 -5.76
N LEU A 224 -44.78 9.70 -5.46
CA LEU A 224 -44.26 8.57 -4.73
C LEU A 224 -44.55 7.29 -5.51
N VAL A 225 -43.48 6.58 -5.93
CA VAL A 225 -43.59 5.37 -6.73
C VAL A 225 -42.87 4.25 -6.01
N ALA A 226 -43.58 3.14 -5.82
CA ALA A 226 -42.99 1.87 -5.41
C ALA A 226 -42.83 0.97 -6.66
N ASN A 227 -41.64 0.45 -6.90
CA ASN A 227 -41.37 -0.41 -8.03
C ASN A 227 -40.82 -1.77 -7.56
N LEU A 228 -41.40 -2.87 -8.07
CA LEU A 228 -40.92 -4.23 -7.87
C LEU A 228 -40.31 -4.74 -9.20
N SER A 229 -39.05 -5.10 -9.19
CA SER A 229 -38.31 -5.57 -10.37
C SER A 229 -37.72 -6.94 -10.12
N GLN A 230 -38.03 -7.90 -11.01
CA GLN A 230 -37.48 -9.25 -11.00
C GLN A 230 -36.84 -9.55 -12.37
N PRO A 231 -35.51 -9.80 -12.46
CA PRO A 231 -34.88 -10.20 -13.71
C PRO A 231 -35.22 -11.66 -14.04
N LEU A 232 -36.01 -11.89 -15.09
CA LEU A 232 -36.38 -13.23 -15.52
C LEU A 232 -35.46 -13.78 -16.64
N LEU A 233 -35.12 -12.98 -17.63
CA LEU A 233 -34.28 -13.39 -18.77
C LEU A 233 -32.79 -13.38 -18.48
N GLN A 234 -32.36 -12.68 -17.43
CA GLN A 234 -30.95 -12.56 -17.04
C GLN A 234 -30.51 -13.59 -15.99
N VAL A 235 -31.34 -14.54 -15.64
CA VAL A 235 -31.06 -15.53 -14.58
C VAL A 235 -29.79 -16.33 -14.87
N GLY A 236 -29.52 -16.69 -16.13
CA GLY A 236 -28.29 -17.38 -16.53
C GLY A 236 -27.02 -16.60 -16.18
N ARG A 237 -27.01 -15.28 -16.51
CA ARG A 237 -25.89 -14.40 -16.18
C ARG A 237 -25.71 -14.21 -14.68
N LEU A 238 -26.81 -14.09 -13.95
CA LEU A 238 -26.76 -13.94 -12.48
C LEU A 238 -26.29 -15.22 -11.79
N ARG A 239 -26.64 -16.41 -12.29
CA ARG A 239 -26.14 -17.70 -11.80
C ARG A 239 -24.64 -17.83 -12.05
N ALA A 240 -24.19 -17.53 -13.28
CA ALA A 240 -22.75 -17.50 -13.57
C ALA A 240 -21.97 -16.55 -12.64
N GLN A 241 -22.55 -15.40 -12.28
CA GLN A 241 -21.96 -14.50 -11.28
C GLN A 241 -21.90 -15.12 -9.88
N VAL A 242 -22.91 -15.89 -9.47
CA VAL A 242 -22.87 -16.64 -8.20
C VAL A 242 -21.77 -17.70 -8.22
N ASP A 243 -21.64 -18.43 -9.33
CA ASP A 243 -20.63 -19.48 -9.47
C ASP A 243 -19.20 -18.89 -9.47
N LEU A 244 -18.99 -17.75 -10.14
CA LEU A 244 -17.73 -17.00 -10.10
C LEU A 244 -17.36 -16.56 -8.68
N THR A 245 -18.33 -16.05 -7.91
CA THR A 245 -18.07 -15.61 -6.53
C THR A 245 -17.92 -16.78 -5.55
N ALA A 246 -18.33 -17.98 -5.91
CA ALA A 246 -18.13 -19.18 -5.12
C ALA A 246 -16.76 -19.83 -5.38
N ALA A 247 -16.16 -19.57 -6.56
CA ALA A 247 -14.84 -20.07 -6.96
C ALA A 247 -13.68 -19.13 -6.58
N ALA A 248 -13.96 -17.89 -6.18
CA ALA A 248 -12.97 -16.88 -5.78
C ALA A 248 -12.67 -16.94 -4.29
#